data_02a9c5875cef14a4820cee48b597efdf
#
_entry.id   02a9c5875cef14a4820cee48b597efdf
#
_cell.length_a   1.000
_cell.length_b   1.000
_cell.length_c   1.000
_cell.angle_alpha   90.00
_cell.angle_beta   90.00
_cell.angle_gamma   90.00
#
_symmetry.space_group_name_H-M   'P 1'
#
loop_
_entity.id
_entity.type
_entity.pdbx_description
1 polymer ?
#
loop_
_entity_poly.entity_id
_entity_poly.type
_entity_poly.pdbx_seq_one_letter_code
_entity_poly.pdbx_strand_id
1 'polypeptide(L)'
;GHTLSPVLHETAYQELGLTRDPGMEDLARGWAPFVQRLSIWAREHDYRYIFTEIGYPSHSRGAAYPWNYSASAEVDHVLQAKCYAAMFEQWHEDDRLEGLYIWNWFGFRDRSDRGYTPRGKLAEEVLKHWYAPSSPPPAIDKQ
;
A
#
# COMPACT_ATOMS: atom_id res chain seq x y z
N GLY A 1 -14.95 -7.64 -8.57
CA GLY A 1 -14.04 -6.70 -7.97
C GLY A 1 -14.77 -5.78 -7.00
N HIS A 2 -14.33 -5.78 -5.76
CA HIS A 2 -14.89 -4.87 -4.77
C HIS A 2 -14.21 -3.52 -4.91
N THR A 3 -14.90 -2.55 -5.51
CA THR A 3 -14.49 -1.16 -5.48
C THR A 3 -14.73 -0.62 -4.08
N LEU A 4 -13.66 -0.42 -3.33
CA LEU A 4 -13.73 0.30 -2.07
C LEU A 4 -14.07 1.78 -2.37
N SER A 5 -14.96 2.35 -1.60
CA SER A 5 -15.36 3.74 -1.81
C SER A 5 -14.19 4.69 -1.51
N PRO A 6 -13.86 5.62 -2.40
CA PRO A 6 -12.81 6.62 -2.13
C PRO A 6 -13.00 7.39 -0.82
N VAL A 7 -14.23 7.64 -0.43
CA VAL A 7 -14.57 8.37 0.80
C VAL A 7 -14.17 7.63 2.07
N LEU A 8 -14.30 6.30 2.06
CA LEU A 8 -13.85 5.47 3.19
C LEU A 8 -12.34 5.51 3.38
N HIS A 9 -11.60 5.60 2.27
CA HIS A 9 -10.14 5.66 2.30
C HIS A 9 -9.63 6.96 2.88
N GLU A 10 -10.20 8.07 2.47
CA GLU A 10 -9.78 9.37 2.97
C GLU A 10 -9.96 9.45 4.49
N THR A 11 -11.11 9.02 5.00
CA THR A 11 -11.38 9.00 6.44
C THR A 11 -10.39 8.11 7.19
N ALA A 12 -10.15 6.89 6.68
CA ALA A 12 -9.21 5.97 7.31
C ALA A 12 -7.77 6.51 7.31
N TYR A 13 -7.36 7.16 6.22
CA TYR A 13 -6.03 7.77 6.17
C TYR A 13 -5.90 8.97 7.11
N GLN A 14 -6.96 9.75 7.27
CA GLN A 14 -7.01 10.83 8.25
C GLN A 14 -6.87 10.28 9.68
N GLU A 15 -7.59 9.24 10.02
CA GLU A 15 -7.50 8.57 11.32
C GLU A 15 -6.10 8.03 11.59
N LEU A 16 -5.43 7.48 10.57
CA LEU A 16 -4.05 7.00 10.66
C LEU A 16 -3.00 8.12 10.59
N GLY A 17 -3.41 9.38 10.35
CA GLY A 17 -2.49 10.50 10.20
C GLY A 17 -1.69 10.51 8.91
N LEU A 18 -2.10 9.79 7.88
CA LEU A 18 -1.38 9.64 6.61
C LEU A 18 -1.64 10.76 5.61
N THR A 19 -2.62 11.63 5.86
CA THR A 19 -2.99 12.73 4.97
C THR A 19 -2.17 14.00 5.19
N ARG A 20 -1.24 13.98 6.16
CA ARG A 20 -0.37 15.13 6.43
C ARG A 20 0.73 15.24 5.39
N ASP A 21 0.98 16.48 5.00
CA ASP A 21 2.03 16.90 4.09
C ASP A 21 3.46 16.58 4.62
N PRO A 22 4.46 16.30 3.75
CA PRO A 22 4.34 16.06 2.32
C PRO A 22 4.18 14.56 2.07
N GLY A 23 3.54 14.13 1.04
CA GLY A 23 3.78 12.77 0.70
C GLY A 23 2.78 12.00 -0.14
N MET A 24 1.50 11.94 0.23
CA MET A 24 0.53 11.11 -0.51
C MET A 24 0.39 11.55 -1.97
N GLU A 25 0.29 12.86 -2.24
CA GLU A 25 0.19 13.39 -3.59
C GLU A 25 1.46 13.17 -4.40
N ASP A 26 2.63 13.33 -3.79
CA ASP A 26 3.91 13.10 -4.45
C ASP A 26 4.10 11.64 -4.82
N LEU A 27 3.74 10.74 -3.92
CA LEU A 27 3.78 9.29 -4.16
C LEU A 27 2.80 8.88 -5.25
N ALA A 28 1.60 9.46 -5.24
CA ALA A 28 0.60 9.23 -6.28
C ALA A 28 1.09 9.70 -7.65
N ARG A 29 1.68 10.89 -7.73
CA ARG A 29 2.30 11.39 -8.97
C ARG A 29 3.43 10.50 -9.46
N GLY A 30 4.20 9.92 -8.56
CA GLY A 30 5.25 8.95 -8.91
C GLY A 30 4.70 7.71 -9.58
N TRP A 31 3.55 7.22 -9.14
CA TRP A 31 2.89 6.05 -9.70
C TRP A 31 2.16 6.31 -11.03
N ALA A 32 1.58 7.49 -11.20
CA ALA A 32 0.67 7.79 -12.30
C ALA A 32 1.20 7.40 -13.70
N PRO A 33 2.43 7.71 -14.10
CA PRO A 33 2.93 7.32 -15.43
C PRO A 33 3.11 5.80 -15.58
N PHE A 34 3.39 5.08 -14.51
CA PHE A 34 3.52 3.61 -14.54
C PHE A 34 2.15 2.95 -14.67
N VAL A 35 1.18 3.41 -13.90
CA VAL A 35 -0.22 2.94 -13.97
C VAL A 35 -0.74 3.14 -15.39
N GLN A 36 -0.59 4.32 -15.93
CA GLN A 36 -1.06 4.64 -17.28
C GLN A 36 -0.42 3.75 -18.34
N ARG A 37 0.90 3.61 -18.33
CA ARG A 37 1.61 2.80 -19.33
C ARG A 37 1.26 1.33 -19.26
N LEU A 38 1.22 0.77 -18.05
CA LEU A 38 0.94 -0.66 -17.88
C LEU A 38 -0.52 -0.98 -18.19
N SER A 39 -1.46 -0.12 -17.80
CA SER A 39 -2.88 -0.26 -18.13
C SER A 39 -3.12 -0.23 -19.64
N ILE A 40 -2.52 0.72 -20.33
CA ILE A 40 -2.65 0.81 -21.80
C ILE A 40 -2.07 -0.46 -22.46
N TRP A 41 -0.86 -0.82 -22.10
CA TRP A 41 -0.20 -2.00 -22.67
C TRP A 41 -1.00 -3.28 -22.42
N ALA A 42 -1.51 -3.48 -21.23
CA ALA A 42 -2.29 -4.66 -20.88
C ALA A 42 -3.61 -4.73 -21.67
N ARG A 43 -4.25 -3.60 -21.91
CA ARG A 43 -5.48 -3.53 -22.73
C ARG A 43 -5.20 -3.78 -24.19
N GLU A 44 -4.16 -3.19 -24.75
CA GLU A 44 -3.78 -3.37 -26.16
C GLU A 44 -3.44 -4.82 -26.51
N HIS A 45 -2.89 -5.57 -25.54
CA HIS A 45 -2.49 -6.97 -25.72
C HIS A 45 -3.49 -7.97 -25.14
N ASP A 46 -4.56 -7.48 -24.51
CA ASP A 46 -5.53 -8.30 -23.79
C ASP A 46 -4.90 -9.18 -22.70
N TYR A 47 -3.94 -8.62 -21.97
CA TYR A 47 -3.27 -9.28 -20.87
C TYR A 47 -3.84 -8.84 -19.52
N ARG A 48 -3.75 -9.77 -18.56
CA ARG A 48 -3.88 -9.52 -17.14
C ARG A 48 -2.51 -9.70 -16.50
N TYR A 49 -2.30 -9.09 -15.37
CA TYR A 49 -0.98 -9.14 -14.71
C TYR A 49 -1.08 -9.19 -13.20
N ILE A 50 0.01 -9.57 -12.58
CA ILE A 50 0.19 -9.56 -11.14
C ILE A 50 1.51 -8.86 -10.80
N PHE A 51 1.59 -8.28 -9.61
CA PHE A 51 2.86 -7.86 -9.05
C PHE A 51 3.42 -9.00 -8.19
N THR A 52 4.51 -9.58 -8.65
CA THR A 52 5.17 -10.69 -7.95
C THR A 52 5.89 -10.26 -6.68
N GLU A 53 6.30 -9.00 -6.64
CA GLU A 53 6.93 -8.38 -5.49
C GLU A 53 6.56 -6.91 -5.43
N ILE A 54 6.07 -6.48 -4.28
CA ILE A 54 5.90 -5.08 -3.97
C ILE A 54 6.22 -4.86 -2.49
N GLY A 55 7.06 -3.90 -2.18
CA GLY A 55 7.45 -3.66 -0.80
C GLY A 55 8.20 -2.36 -0.62
N TYR A 56 8.13 -1.86 0.59
CA TYR A 56 8.78 -0.62 1.00
C TYR A 56 9.42 -0.82 2.36
N PRO A 57 10.71 -0.50 2.51
CA PRO A 57 11.35 -0.53 3.82
C PRO A 57 10.85 0.62 4.69
N SER A 58 10.84 0.41 6.00
CA SER A 58 10.32 1.37 6.98
C SER A 58 11.40 2.36 7.44
N HIS A 59 12.06 3.01 6.51
CA HIS A 59 13.02 4.08 6.78
C HIS A 59 12.79 5.31 5.89
N SER A 60 13.38 6.44 6.28
CA SER A 60 13.13 7.75 5.67
C SER A 60 13.48 7.87 4.18
N ARG A 61 14.20 6.90 3.62
CA ARG A 61 14.53 6.81 2.19
C ARG A 61 13.74 5.74 1.45
N GLY A 62 12.80 5.07 2.12
CA GLY A 62 12.07 3.93 1.57
C GLY A 62 11.24 4.23 0.33
N ALA A 63 10.77 5.45 0.16
CA ALA A 63 10.04 5.87 -1.03
C ALA A 63 10.95 6.11 -2.25
N ALA A 64 12.13 6.69 -2.01
CA ALA A 64 13.07 7.03 -3.08
C ALA A 64 13.94 5.83 -3.52
N TYR A 65 14.26 4.96 -2.56
CA TYR A 65 15.13 3.81 -2.77
C TYR A 65 14.52 2.54 -2.14
N PRO A 66 13.37 2.08 -2.63
CA PRO A 66 12.66 0.95 -2.01
C PRO A 66 13.44 -0.36 -2.06
N TRP A 67 14.39 -0.51 -2.96
CA TRP A 67 15.27 -1.69 -3.05
C TRP A 67 16.47 -1.66 -2.11
N ASN A 68 16.76 -0.53 -1.48
CA ASN A 68 17.97 -0.35 -0.69
C ASN A 68 17.70 -0.59 0.80
N TYR A 69 17.77 -1.85 1.22
CA TYR A 69 17.59 -2.26 2.61
C TYR A 69 18.79 -1.88 3.52
N SER A 70 19.92 -1.54 2.96
CA SER A 70 21.15 -1.19 3.70
C SER A 70 21.37 0.31 3.82
N ALA A 71 20.45 1.13 3.33
CA ALA A 71 20.56 2.58 3.41
C ALA A 71 20.71 3.03 4.85
N SER A 72 21.70 3.89 5.11
CA SER A 72 21.80 4.62 6.36
C SER A 72 20.69 5.66 6.40
N ALA A 73 19.60 5.33 7.06
CA ALA A 73 18.41 6.16 7.16
C ALA A 73 17.71 5.92 8.49
N GLU A 74 16.99 6.91 8.95
CA GLU A 74 16.20 6.82 10.18
C GLU A 74 14.95 5.97 9.97
N VAL A 75 14.45 5.37 11.05
CA VAL A 75 13.17 4.67 11.05
C VAL A 75 12.05 5.63 10.66
N ASP A 76 11.22 5.20 9.71
CA ASP A 76 10.03 5.94 9.30
C ASP A 76 8.90 4.99 8.91
N HIS A 77 8.14 4.55 9.90
CA HIS A 77 6.98 3.67 9.71
C HIS A 77 5.81 4.40 9.03
N VAL A 78 5.73 5.70 9.21
CA VAL A 78 4.70 6.53 8.56
C VAL A 78 4.93 6.58 7.06
N LEU A 79 6.16 6.80 6.62
CA LEU A 79 6.49 6.80 5.19
C LEU A 79 6.22 5.44 4.54
N GLN A 80 6.57 4.35 5.20
CA GLN A 80 6.24 3.00 4.71
C GLN A 80 4.73 2.84 4.51
N ALA A 81 3.93 3.24 5.49
CA ALA A 81 2.47 3.19 5.41
C ALA A 81 1.92 4.05 4.27
N LYS A 82 2.45 5.25 4.09
CA LYS A 82 2.09 6.14 2.96
C LYS A 82 2.41 5.52 1.61
N CYS A 83 3.55 4.87 1.47
CA CYS A 83 3.93 4.18 0.24
C CYS A 83 2.93 3.09 -0.12
N TYR A 84 2.54 2.25 0.83
CA TYR A 84 1.50 1.24 0.61
C TYR A 84 0.15 1.87 0.28
N ALA A 85 -0.27 2.89 1.02
CA ALA A 85 -1.53 3.57 0.79
C ALA A 85 -1.60 4.17 -0.63
N ALA A 86 -0.57 4.88 -1.04
CA ALA A 86 -0.49 5.48 -2.39
C ALA A 86 -0.48 4.41 -3.48
N MET A 87 0.23 3.31 -3.27
CA MET A 87 0.24 2.18 -4.19
C MET A 87 -1.16 1.60 -4.40
N PHE A 88 -1.85 1.27 -3.33
CA PHE A 88 -3.21 0.75 -3.43
C PHE A 88 -4.16 1.74 -4.08
N GLU A 89 -4.09 3.00 -3.70
CA GLU A 89 -4.96 4.04 -4.26
C GLU A 89 -4.79 4.19 -5.77
N GLN A 90 -3.56 4.08 -6.26
CA GLN A 90 -3.29 4.21 -7.69
C GLN A 90 -3.64 2.96 -8.51
N TRP A 91 -3.57 1.78 -7.92
CA TRP A 91 -3.74 0.53 -8.67
C TRP A 91 -5.09 -0.17 -8.47
N HIS A 92 -5.88 0.17 -7.46
CA HIS A 92 -7.10 -0.56 -7.11
C HIS A 92 -8.19 -0.52 -8.18
N GLU A 93 -8.20 0.49 -9.04
CA GLU A 93 -9.17 0.62 -10.12
C GLU A 93 -8.76 -0.11 -11.41
N ASP A 94 -7.53 -0.58 -11.49
CA ASP A 94 -7.09 -1.34 -12.66
C ASP A 94 -7.61 -2.78 -12.59
N ASP A 95 -8.63 -3.07 -13.40
CA ASP A 95 -9.31 -4.36 -13.47
C ASP A 95 -8.44 -5.47 -14.10
N ARG A 96 -7.31 -5.12 -14.69
CA ARG A 96 -6.36 -6.07 -15.25
C ARG A 96 -5.27 -6.49 -14.27
N LEU A 97 -5.10 -5.79 -13.16
CA LEU A 97 -4.29 -6.24 -12.04
C LEU A 97 -5.07 -7.27 -11.22
N GLU A 98 -4.65 -8.53 -11.30
CA GLU A 98 -5.34 -9.63 -10.62
C GLU A 98 -4.87 -9.86 -9.18
N GLY A 99 -3.69 -9.40 -8.84
CA GLY A 99 -3.16 -9.57 -7.49
C GLY A 99 -1.77 -9.01 -7.33
N LEU A 100 -1.34 -8.98 -6.08
CA LEU A 100 0.00 -8.55 -5.72
C LEU A 100 0.51 -9.34 -4.52
N TYR A 101 1.82 -9.50 -4.44
CA TYR A 101 2.51 -10.17 -3.35
C TYR A 101 3.40 -9.16 -2.62
N ILE A 102 3.18 -9.06 -1.31
CA ILE A 102 3.94 -8.14 -0.47
C ILE A 102 5.33 -8.71 -0.18
N TRP A 103 6.34 -7.95 -0.51
CA TRP A 103 7.70 -8.23 -0.12
C TRP A 103 8.08 -7.39 1.10
N ASN A 104 8.24 -7.98 2.25
CA ASN A 104 7.99 -9.37 2.62
C ASN A 104 7.19 -9.38 3.93
N TRP A 105 6.74 -10.54 4.36
CA TRP A 105 5.99 -10.70 5.59
C TRP A 105 6.76 -11.59 6.56
N PHE A 106 7.42 -10.96 7.53
CA PHE A 106 8.14 -11.66 8.59
C PHE A 106 7.42 -11.56 9.95
N GLY A 107 8.02 -12.19 10.94
CA GLY A 107 7.60 -12.04 12.32
C GLY A 107 7.66 -10.59 12.78
N PHE A 108 6.91 -10.30 13.84
CA PHE A 108 6.92 -8.98 14.46
C PHE A 108 8.34 -8.54 14.79
N ARG A 109 8.63 -7.29 14.46
CA ARG A 109 9.81 -6.57 14.89
C ARG A 109 9.40 -5.33 15.64
N ASP A 110 10.30 -4.77 16.42
CA ASP A 110 10.01 -3.61 17.25
C ASP A 110 9.94 -2.29 16.46
N ARG A 111 9.70 -1.21 17.18
CA ARG A 111 9.59 0.13 16.59
C ARG A 111 10.89 0.65 15.97
N SER A 112 12.02 0.02 16.24
CA SER A 112 13.32 0.37 15.64
C SER A 112 13.55 -0.31 14.30
N ASP A 113 12.69 -1.25 13.89
CA ASP A 113 12.86 -1.99 12.65
C ASP A 113 12.71 -1.09 11.42
N ARG A 114 13.70 -1.16 10.55
CA ARG A 114 13.76 -0.42 9.28
C ARG A 114 13.53 -1.31 8.07
N GLY A 115 13.19 -2.55 8.29
CA GLY A 115 13.02 -3.56 7.24
C GLY A 115 11.67 -3.45 6.51
N TYR A 116 11.46 -4.41 5.63
CA TYR A 116 10.31 -4.43 4.74
C TYR A 116 9.02 -4.91 5.37
N THR A 117 9.08 -5.74 6.42
CA THR A 117 7.85 -6.30 6.97
C THR A 117 6.90 -5.20 7.43
N PRO A 118 5.64 -5.21 6.98
CA PRO A 118 4.63 -4.29 7.50
C PRO A 118 4.06 -4.74 8.85
N ARG A 119 4.31 -6.00 9.23
CA ARG A 119 3.73 -6.62 10.41
C ARG A 119 4.11 -5.89 11.69
N GLY A 120 3.11 -5.52 12.50
CA GLY A 120 3.29 -4.77 13.74
C GLY A 120 3.56 -3.27 13.54
N LYS A 121 3.49 -2.79 12.31
CA LYS A 121 3.74 -1.39 11.96
C LYS A 121 2.46 -0.73 11.43
N LEU A 122 2.48 0.59 11.24
CA LEU A 122 1.36 1.33 10.70
C LEU A 122 0.95 0.83 9.29
N ALA A 123 1.90 0.35 8.50
CA ALA A 123 1.63 -0.24 7.20
C ALA A 123 0.71 -1.47 7.26
N GLU A 124 0.75 -2.25 8.34
CA GLU A 124 -0.17 -3.37 8.53
C GLU A 124 -1.64 -2.91 8.58
N GLU A 125 -1.91 -1.78 9.22
CA GLU A 125 -3.26 -1.22 9.26
C GLU A 125 -3.74 -0.77 7.88
N VAL A 126 -2.85 -0.21 7.06
CA VAL A 126 -3.14 0.10 5.67
C VAL A 126 -3.48 -1.16 4.87
N LEU A 127 -2.69 -2.22 5.01
CA LEU A 127 -2.94 -3.49 4.35
C LEU A 127 -4.27 -4.11 4.78
N LYS A 128 -4.56 -4.13 6.06
CA LYS A 128 -5.85 -4.62 6.58
C LYS A 128 -7.01 -3.86 5.97
N HIS A 129 -6.90 -2.56 5.87
CA HIS A 129 -7.94 -1.72 5.32
C HIS A 129 -8.24 -2.05 3.85
N TRP A 130 -7.22 -2.32 3.06
CA TRP A 130 -7.37 -2.65 1.64
C TRP A 130 -7.78 -4.09 1.38
N TYR A 131 -7.29 -5.05 2.17
CA TYR A 131 -7.59 -6.48 2.02
C TYR A 131 -8.86 -6.92 2.74
N ALA A 132 -9.26 -6.23 3.79
CA ALA A 132 -10.53 -6.45 4.47
C ALA A 132 -11.47 -5.30 4.10
N PRO A 133 -12.14 -5.36 2.93
CA PRO A 133 -13.18 -4.39 2.64
C PRO A 133 -14.15 -4.38 3.81
N SER A 134 -14.62 -3.20 4.20
CA SER A 134 -15.61 -3.00 5.25
C SER A 134 -16.94 -3.65 4.89
N SER A 135 -16.94 -4.97 4.83
CA SER A 135 -18.16 -5.71 5.04
C SER A 135 -18.59 -5.37 6.45
N PRO A 136 -19.85 -4.99 6.68
CA PRO A 136 -20.34 -4.94 8.03
C PRO A 136 -19.97 -6.27 8.70
N PRO A 137 -19.52 -6.27 9.96
CA PRO A 137 -19.23 -7.51 10.65
C PRO A 137 -20.44 -8.41 10.46
N PRO A 138 -20.23 -9.71 10.19
CA PRO A 138 -21.35 -10.62 10.04
C PRO A 138 -22.26 -10.44 11.25
N ALA A 139 -23.53 -10.24 11.00
CA ALA A 139 -24.50 -10.17 12.08
C ALA A 139 -24.30 -11.42 12.93
N ILE A 140 -23.76 -11.23 14.13
CA ILE A 140 -23.72 -12.31 15.10
C ILE A 140 -25.16 -12.49 15.50
N ASP A 141 -25.81 -13.52 14.95
CA ASP A 141 -27.10 -13.97 15.45
C ASP A 141 -26.90 -14.23 16.93
N LYS A 142 -27.45 -13.35 17.72
CA LYS A 142 -27.59 -13.58 19.14
C LYS A 142 -28.63 -14.70 19.29
N GLN A 143 -28.17 -15.91 19.35
CA GLN A 143 -28.95 -17.00 19.91
C GLN A 143 -29.08 -16.81 21.41
#